data_922a6a0eeb0399f55a51c14723217c88
#
_entry.id   922a6a0eeb0399f55a51c14723217c88
#
_cell.length_a   1.000
_cell.length_b   1.000
_cell.length_c   1.000
_cell.angle_alpha   90.00
_cell.angle_beta   90.00
_cell.angle_gamma   90.00
#
_symmetry.space_group_name_H-M   'P 1'
#
loop_
_entity.id
_entity.type
_entity.pdbx_description
1 polymer ?
#
loop_
_entity_poly.entity_id
_entity_poly.type
_entity_poly.pdbx_seq_one_letter_code
_entity_poly.pdbx_strand_id
1 'polypeptide(L)'
;MKVLIERFSKRADCKVLPPIFCERLDKTIDCDLPNELIEFYNLCGGIEISPESASDDAIILPQEEFKQADPIIANEEMIEIWKEAGIYDSFKSKDCFVFVDIGNGNYIVVDLNKEHFQNVYLANWENYPNLGDVPVLANSISEFLNLLILGLENSNDFFWEADDFTPIKMAFN
;
A
#
# COMPACT_ATOMS: atom_id res chain seq x y z
N MET A 1 -14.77 6.90 -2.43
CA MET A 1 -14.31 6.26 -1.18
C MET A 1 -15.43 5.58 -0.38
N LYS A 2 -16.45 6.27 0.08
CA LYS A 2 -17.51 5.69 0.94
C LYS A 2 -18.13 4.39 0.41
N VAL A 3 -18.49 4.33 -0.89
CA VAL A 3 -19.07 3.13 -1.50
C VAL A 3 -18.11 1.93 -1.47
N LEU A 4 -16.81 2.16 -1.62
CA LEU A 4 -15.79 1.11 -1.52
C LEU A 4 -15.72 0.54 -0.10
N ILE A 5 -15.68 1.40 0.90
CA ILE A 5 -15.66 0.98 2.32
C ILE A 5 -16.93 0.22 2.69
N GLU A 6 -18.11 0.65 2.19
CA GLU A 6 -19.36 -0.07 2.38
C GLU A 6 -19.37 -1.47 1.73
N ARG A 7 -18.64 -1.68 0.62
CA ARG A 7 -18.47 -3.01 0.03
C ARG A 7 -17.63 -3.93 0.92
N PHE A 8 -16.49 -3.45 1.43
CA PHE A 8 -15.68 -4.20 2.40
C PHE A 8 -16.51 -4.56 3.65
N SER A 9 -17.27 -3.62 4.20
CA SER A 9 -18.06 -3.87 5.42
C SER A 9 -19.17 -4.91 5.29
N LYS A 10 -19.56 -5.28 4.06
CA LYS A 10 -20.55 -6.33 3.78
C LYS A 10 -19.96 -7.72 3.69
N ARG A 11 -18.65 -7.86 3.63
CA ARG A 11 -17.96 -9.15 3.54
C ARG A 11 -17.68 -9.71 4.92
N ALA A 12 -17.83 -11.02 5.07
CA ALA A 12 -17.57 -11.71 6.33
C ALA A 12 -16.07 -11.86 6.63
N ASP A 13 -15.24 -11.86 5.57
CA ASP A 13 -13.79 -11.94 5.61
C ASP A 13 -13.09 -10.58 5.70
N CYS A 14 -13.85 -9.50 5.83
CA CYS A 14 -13.33 -8.16 6.01
C CYS A 14 -13.87 -7.52 7.30
N LYS A 15 -12.99 -6.89 8.08
CA LYS A 15 -13.37 -6.13 9.25
C LYS A 15 -12.92 -4.68 9.10
N VAL A 16 -13.87 -3.80 8.81
CA VAL A 16 -13.62 -2.35 8.73
C VAL A 16 -13.49 -1.79 10.15
N LEU A 17 -12.34 -1.19 10.44
CA LEU A 17 -12.07 -0.58 11.73
C LEU A 17 -12.73 0.81 11.82
N PRO A 18 -13.22 1.24 12.99
CA PRO A 18 -13.79 2.56 13.14
C PRO A 18 -12.72 3.64 12.93
N PRO A 19 -13.08 4.81 12.36
CA PRO A 19 -12.13 5.89 12.18
C PRO A 19 -11.57 6.34 13.53
N ILE A 20 -10.27 6.48 13.62
CA ILE A 20 -9.59 7.02 14.78
C ILE A 20 -9.28 8.47 14.42
N PHE A 21 -9.90 9.41 15.12
CA PHE A 21 -9.60 10.83 14.97
C PHE A 21 -8.24 11.13 15.60
N CYS A 22 -7.16 10.74 14.91
CA CYS A 22 -5.83 11.21 15.27
C CYS A 22 -5.64 12.64 14.79
N GLU A 23 -4.93 13.44 15.57
CA GLU A 23 -4.54 14.79 15.14
C GLU A 23 -3.70 14.67 13.86
N ARG A 24 -4.32 14.97 12.73
CA ARG A 24 -3.77 15.28 11.42
C ARG A 24 -2.53 14.49 10.99
N LEU A 25 -2.74 13.54 10.08
CA LEU A 25 -1.69 12.88 9.28
C LEU A 25 -0.70 13.91 8.67
N ASP A 26 -1.21 15.08 8.30
CA ASP A 26 -0.45 16.21 7.72
C ASP A 26 0.61 16.84 8.63
N LYS A 27 0.61 16.55 9.94
CA LYS A 27 1.62 17.06 10.88
C LYS A 27 2.84 16.16 11.03
N THR A 28 2.73 14.89 10.68
CA THR A 28 3.80 13.89 10.83
C THR A 28 4.50 13.57 9.52
N ILE A 29 3.88 13.94 8.39
CA ILE A 29 4.36 13.65 7.04
C ILE A 29 4.63 14.99 6.34
N ASP A 30 5.89 15.26 6.02
CA ASP A 30 6.33 16.48 5.33
C ASP A 30 6.14 16.38 3.81
N CYS A 31 4.94 15.96 3.39
CA CYS A 31 4.53 15.91 1.99
C CYS A 31 3.02 16.11 1.83
N ASP A 32 2.62 16.47 0.61
CA ASP A 32 1.21 16.64 0.27
C ASP A 32 0.49 15.28 0.29
N LEU A 33 -0.51 15.13 1.15
CA LEU A 33 -1.31 13.91 1.22
C LEU A 33 -2.40 13.90 0.13
N PRO A 34 -2.60 12.75 -0.53
CA PRO A 34 -3.72 12.58 -1.45
C PRO A 34 -5.07 12.80 -0.76
N ASN A 35 -5.97 13.52 -1.41
CA ASN A 35 -7.34 13.68 -0.91
C ASN A 35 -8.04 12.33 -0.66
N GLU A 36 -7.75 11.33 -1.49
CA GLU A 36 -8.30 9.97 -1.35
C GLU A 36 -7.85 9.30 -0.05
N LEU A 37 -6.59 9.48 0.35
CA LEU A 37 -6.06 8.96 1.61
C LEU A 37 -6.72 9.64 2.81
N ILE A 38 -6.85 10.97 2.74
CA ILE A 38 -7.54 11.75 3.78
C ILE A 38 -9.01 11.31 3.88
N GLU A 39 -9.70 11.14 2.74
CA GLU A 39 -11.08 10.66 2.72
C GLU A 39 -11.19 9.25 3.30
N PHE A 40 -10.27 8.35 2.95
CA PHE A 40 -10.22 6.99 3.49
C PHE A 40 -10.16 7.00 5.02
N TYR A 41 -9.17 7.66 5.61
CA TYR A 41 -8.99 7.69 7.07
C TYR A 41 -10.06 8.47 7.82
N ASN A 42 -10.75 9.41 7.17
CA ASN A 42 -11.95 10.04 7.74
C ASN A 42 -13.16 9.10 7.80
N LEU A 43 -13.18 8.04 7.01
CA LEU A 43 -14.28 7.10 6.91
C LEU A 43 -14.04 5.80 7.66
N CYS A 44 -12.77 5.34 7.75
CA CYS A 44 -12.42 4.13 8.51
C CYS A 44 -10.99 4.22 9.06
N GLY A 45 -10.71 3.45 10.10
CA GLY A 45 -9.40 3.36 10.76
C GLY A 45 -8.48 2.29 10.19
N GLY A 46 -8.83 1.70 9.04
CA GLY A 46 -8.13 0.57 8.43
C GLY A 46 -9.07 -0.59 8.16
N ILE A 47 -8.59 -1.64 7.50
CA ILE A 47 -9.40 -2.83 7.16
C ILE A 47 -8.55 -4.08 7.36
N GLU A 48 -8.99 -5.00 8.22
CA GLU A 48 -8.44 -6.35 8.32
C GLU A 48 -9.14 -7.23 7.27
N ILE A 49 -8.36 -8.00 6.50
CA ILE A 49 -8.84 -8.80 5.35
C ILE A 49 -8.24 -10.21 5.47
N SER A 50 -9.10 -11.23 5.59
CA SER A 50 -8.72 -12.62 5.77
C SER A 50 -9.52 -13.51 4.81
N PRO A 51 -9.18 -13.52 3.50
CA PRO A 51 -9.91 -14.30 2.51
C PRO A 51 -9.64 -15.79 2.67
N GLU A 52 -10.66 -16.64 2.44
CA GLU A 52 -10.55 -18.09 2.65
C GLU A 52 -9.55 -18.78 1.71
N SER A 53 -9.32 -18.24 0.52
CA SER A 53 -8.46 -18.82 -0.52
C SER A 53 -7.07 -18.19 -0.58
N ALA A 54 -6.85 -17.04 0.02
CA ALA A 54 -5.52 -16.42 0.05
C ALA A 54 -4.57 -17.17 0.99
N SER A 55 -3.28 -17.14 0.67
CA SER A 55 -2.22 -17.72 1.49
C SER A 55 -1.97 -16.93 2.77
N ASP A 56 -2.25 -15.64 2.74
CA ASP A 56 -1.95 -14.69 3.80
C ASP A 56 -3.14 -13.75 4.08
N ASP A 57 -3.16 -13.20 5.28
CA ASP A 57 -4.05 -12.11 5.65
C ASP A 57 -3.45 -10.77 5.20
N ALA A 58 -4.28 -9.75 4.99
CA ALA A 58 -3.82 -8.41 4.72
C ALA A 58 -4.48 -7.39 5.65
N ILE A 59 -3.73 -6.35 6.02
CA ILE A 59 -4.23 -5.27 6.85
C ILE A 59 -3.98 -3.95 6.12
N ILE A 60 -5.04 -3.25 5.70
CA ILE A 60 -4.92 -1.84 5.35
C ILE A 60 -4.68 -1.11 6.67
N LEU A 61 -3.49 -0.56 6.81
CA LEU A 61 -2.98 -0.05 8.08
C LEU A 61 -3.81 1.13 8.62
N PRO A 62 -3.96 1.23 9.94
CA PRO A 62 -4.53 2.41 10.55
C PRO A 62 -3.61 3.63 10.37
N GLN A 63 -4.18 4.82 10.50
CA GLN A 63 -3.51 6.08 10.23
C GLN A 63 -2.18 6.25 10.99
N GLU A 64 -2.10 5.80 12.23
CA GLU A 64 -0.90 5.86 13.08
C GLU A 64 0.23 4.92 12.63
N GLU A 65 -0.11 3.91 11.83
CA GLU A 65 0.83 2.95 11.26
C GLU A 65 1.19 3.25 9.80
N PHE A 66 0.57 4.26 9.19
CA PHE A 66 0.95 4.77 7.88
C PHE A 66 2.28 5.52 7.99
N LYS A 67 3.38 4.83 7.70
CA LYS A 67 4.76 5.30 7.91
C LYS A 67 5.60 5.10 6.66
N GLN A 68 6.71 5.79 6.62
CA GLN A 68 7.73 5.62 5.58
C GLN A 68 8.10 4.14 5.39
N ALA A 69 8.23 3.72 4.12
CA ALA A 69 8.45 2.34 3.76
C ALA A 69 9.87 1.84 4.09
N ASP A 70 10.90 2.69 3.92
CA ASP A 70 12.30 2.30 4.10
C ASP A 70 12.57 1.58 5.43
N PRO A 71 12.26 2.14 6.61
CA PRO A 71 12.57 1.50 7.87
C PRO A 71 11.71 0.26 8.18
N ILE A 72 10.64 0.05 7.41
CA ILE A 72 9.74 -1.11 7.58
C ILE A 72 10.20 -2.27 6.69
N ILE A 73 10.49 -1.99 5.42
CA ILE A 73 10.84 -3.01 4.42
C ILE A 73 12.32 -3.40 4.51
N ALA A 74 13.19 -2.47 4.92
CA ALA A 74 14.61 -2.70 5.04
C ALA A 74 15.15 -2.31 6.41
N ASN A 75 16.13 -3.06 6.90
CA ASN A 75 16.87 -2.67 8.08
C ASN A 75 17.96 -1.62 7.76
N GLU A 76 18.54 -1.00 8.78
CA GLU A 76 19.57 0.03 8.63
C GLU A 76 20.78 -0.44 7.82
N GLU A 77 21.20 -1.69 7.99
CA GLU A 77 22.33 -2.29 7.26
C GLU A 77 22.04 -2.37 5.76
N MET A 78 20.84 -2.80 5.38
CA MET A 78 20.40 -2.84 3.97
C MET A 78 20.35 -1.43 3.37
N ILE A 79 19.83 -0.46 4.10
CA ILE A 79 19.78 0.94 3.65
C ILE A 79 21.19 1.47 3.39
N GLU A 80 22.17 1.16 4.24
CA GLU A 80 23.56 1.56 4.03
C GLU A 80 24.17 0.89 2.79
N ILE A 81 23.94 -0.41 2.59
CA ILE A 81 24.37 -1.14 1.39
C ILE A 81 23.79 -0.50 0.12
N TRP A 82 22.53 -0.13 0.13
CA TRP A 82 21.88 0.53 -1.02
C TRP A 82 22.44 1.92 -1.28
N LYS A 83 22.80 2.68 -0.24
CA LYS A 83 23.48 3.98 -0.38
C LYS A 83 24.86 3.81 -0.98
N GLU A 84 25.66 2.86 -0.50
CA GLU A 84 26.99 2.55 -1.03
C GLU A 84 26.95 2.08 -2.50
N ALA A 85 25.91 1.31 -2.86
CA ALA A 85 25.67 0.88 -4.23
C ALA A 85 25.15 1.99 -5.16
N GLY A 86 24.83 3.17 -4.62
CA GLY A 86 24.22 4.27 -5.37
C GLY A 86 22.77 4.02 -5.78
N ILE A 87 22.15 2.98 -5.25
CA ILE A 87 20.76 2.61 -5.57
C ILE A 87 19.81 3.51 -4.79
N TYR A 88 20.09 3.75 -3.50
CA TYR A 88 19.22 4.51 -2.61
C TYR A 88 19.01 5.96 -3.06
N ASP A 89 20.07 6.63 -3.56
CA ASP A 89 19.99 8.02 -4.00
C ASP A 89 19.24 8.21 -5.33
N SER A 90 19.15 7.17 -6.14
CA SER A 90 18.36 7.17 -7.38
C SER A 90 16.85 7.01 -7.11
N PHE A 91 16.50 6.66 -5.89
CA PHE A 91 15.13 6.40 -5.46
C PHE A 91 14.63 7.46 -4.51
N LYS A 92 13.53 8.05 -4.83
CA LYS A 92 12.78 8.91 -3.93
C LYS A 92 11.92 8.05 -2.97
N SER A 93 12.48 6.94 -2.47
CA SER A 93 11.82 6.00 -1.55
C SER A 93 11.36 6.65 -0.25
N LYS A 94 12.00 7.77 0.14
CA LYS A 94 11.57 8.60 1.26
C LYS A 94 10.13 9.12 1.14
N ASP A 95 9.60 9.17 -0.07
CA ASP A 95 8.23 9.60 -0.34
C ASP A 95 7.26 8.40 -0.48
N CYS A 96 7.74 7.17 -0.24
CA CYS A 96 6.96 5.95 -0.22
C CYS A 96 6.51 5.60 1.20
N PHE A 97 5.23 5.24 1.35
CA PHE A 97 4.62 4.93 2.64
C PHE A 97 3.88 3.59 2.57
N VAL A 98 4.03 2.77 3.62
CA VAL A 98 3.30 1.50 3.71
C VAL A 98 1.82 1.77 3.98
N PHE A 99 0.97 1.26 3.09
CA PHE A 99 -0.49 1.39 3.18
C PHE A 99 -1.15 0.07 3.58
N VAL A 100 -0.61 -1.08 3.09
CA VAL A 100 -1.09 -2.41 3.47
C VAL A 100 0.08 -3.27 3.90
N ASP A 101 -0.07 -3.98 5.01
CA ASP A 101 0.77 -5.09 5.41
C ASP A 101 0.08 -6.39 4.96
N ILE A 102 0.75 -7.19 4.13
CA ILE A 102 0.26 -8.49 3.64
C ILE A 102 0.80 -9.64 4.50
N GLY A 103 1.75 -9.34 5.41
CA GLY A 103 2.50 -10.35 6.12
C GLY A 103 3.72 -10.86 5.33
N ASN A 104 4.50 -11.72 5.96
CA ASN A 104 5.68 -12.36 5.34
C ASN A 104 6.69 -11.39 4.68
N GLY A 105 6.70 -10.10 5.08
CA GLY A 105 7.57 -9.07 4.51
C GLY A 105 7.12 -8.53 3.15
N ASN A 106 5.86 -8.76 2.77
CA ASN A 106 5.22 -8.16 1.60
C ASN A 106 4.34 -6.99 2.02
N TYR A 107 4.39 -5.91 1.25
CA TYR A 107 3.70 -4.67 1.56
C TYR A 107 3.10 -4.03 0.31
N ILE A 108 2.00 -3.31 0.49
CA ILE A 108 1.52 -2.36 -0.51
C ILE A 108 1.97 -0.97 -0.09
N VAL A 109 2.65 -0.29 -0.99
CA VAL A 109 3.27 1.01 -0.76
C VAL A 109 2.61 2.05 -1.65
N VAL A 110 2.33 3.22 -1.09
CA VAL A 110 1.83 4.40 -1.83
C VAL A 110 2.97 5.39 -1.99
N ASP A 111 3.17 5.86 -3.22
CA ASP A 111 4.15 6.89 -3.55
C ASP A 111 3.50 8.28 -3.44
N LEU A 112 4.05 9.11 -2.58
CA LEU A 112 3.63 10.51 -2.39
C LEU A 112 4.52 11.49 -3.13
N ASN A 113 5.48 10.99 -3.94
CA ASN A 113 6.31 11.82 -4.79
C ASN A 113 5.49 12.48 -5.92
N LYS A 114 5.74 13.75 -6.19
CA LYS A 114 4.97 14.52 -7.19
C LYS A 114 5.02 13.96 -8.61
N GLU A 115 6.09 13.25 -8.96
CA GLU A 115 6.25 12.65 -10.31
C GLU A 115 5.44 11.36 -10.47
N HIS A 116 5.21 10.63 -9.36
CA HIS A 116 4.54 9.34 -9.33
C HIS A 116 3.38 9.31 -8.35
N PHE A 117 2.83 10.48 -8.09
CA PHE A 117 1.86 10.73 -7.03
C PHE A 117 0.67 9.77 -7.08
N GLN A 118 0.46 9.08 -5.97
CA GLN A 118 -0.57 8.08 -5.73
C GLN A 118 -0.37 6.72 -6.45
N ASN A 119 0.74 6.48 -7.13
CA ASN A 119 1.02 5.13 -7.58
C ASN A 119 1.08 4.17 -6.39
N VAL A 120 0.49 3.00 -6.58
CA VAL A 120 0.45 1.95 -5.55
C VAL A 120 1.28 0.77 -6.04
N TYR A 121 2.23 0.32 -5.22
CA TYR A 121 3.21 -0.71 -5.55
C TYR A 121 3.08 -1.94 -4.67
N LEU A 122 3.39 -3.12 -5.22
CA LEU A 122 3.65 -4.32 -4.44
C LEU A 122 5.16 -4.40 -4.14
N ALA A 123 5.54 -4.22 -2.90
CA ALA A 123 6.92 -4.13 -2.46
C ALA A 123 7.27 -5.20 -1.42
N ASN A 124 8.49 -5.71 -1.50
CA ASN A 124 9.10 -6.57 -0.51
C ASN A 124 10.61 -6.30 -0.45
N TRP A 125 11.33 -6.94 0.45
CA TRP A 125 12.77 -6.74 0.63
C TRP A 125 13.62 -7.14 -0.59
N GLU A 126 13.10 -7.96 -1.52
CA GLU A 126 13.83 -8.41 -2.71
C GLU A 126 13.77 -7.39 -3.85
N ASN A 127 12.62 -6.72 -4.01
CA ASN A 127 12.40 -5.78 -5.11
C ASN A 127 12.50 -4.31 -4.68
N TYR A 128 12.26 -4.00 -3.41
CA TYR A 128 12.38 -2.65 -2.87
C TYR A 128 13.83 -2.42 -2.38
N PRO A 129 14.48 -1.29 -2.64
CA PRO A 129 13.93 -0.08 -3.24
C PRO A 129 14.10 0.00 -4.76
N ASN A 130 14.45 -1.08 -5.45
CA ASN A 130 14.61 -1.04 -6.90
C ASN A 130 13.25 -0.95 -7.59
N LEU A 131 12.66 0.25 -7.59
CA LEU A 131 11.32 0.49 -8.11
C LEU A 131 11.17 0.14 -9.60
N GLY A 132 12.28 0.00 -10.36
CA GLY A 132 12.24 -0.52 -11.73
C GLY A 132 11.71 -1.94 -11.82
N ASP A 133 11.88 -2.71 -10.75
CA ASP A 133 11.42 -4.10 -10.64
C ASP A 133 10.13 -4.24 -9.80
N VAL A 134 9.61 -3.13 -9.27
CA VAL A 134 8.40 -3.13 -8.43
C VAL A 134 7.15 -3.02 -9.29
N PRO A 135 6.20 -3.98 -9.19
CA PRO A 135 4.94 -3.91 -9.92
C PRO A 135 4.06 -2.75 -9.48
N VAL A 136 3.59 -1.94 -10.42
CA VAL A 136 2.54 -0.93 -10.17
C VAL A 136 1.19 -1.60 -10.25
N LEU A 137 0.49 -1.65 -9.12
CA LEU A 137 -0.82 -2.27 -8.99
C LEU A 137 -1.96 -1.34 -9.42
N ALA A 138 -1.81 -0.04 -9.11
CA ALA A 138 -2.83 0.98 -9.38
C ALA A 138 -2.18 2.37 -9.47
N ASN A 139 -2.85 3.31 -10.15
CA ASN A 139 -2.41 4.70 -10.26
C ASN A 139 -3.09 5.61 -9.22
N SER A 140 -3.93 5.07 -8.36
CA SER A 140 -4.54 5.78 -7.24
C SER A 140 -4.98 4.81 -6.14
N ILE A 141 -5.21 5.35 -4.96
CA ILE A 141 -5.72 4.59 -3.81
C ILE A 141 -7.13 4.07 -4.08
N SER A 142 -7.99 4.88 -4.70
CA SER A 142 -9.36 4.46 -5.05
C SER A 142 -9.37 3.34 -6.09
N GLU A 143 -8.48 3.39 -7.08
CA GLU A 143 -8.31 2.32 -8.07
C GLU A 143 -7.83 1.04 -7.39
N PHE A 144 -6.80 1.13 -6.55
CA PHE A 144 -6.30 -0.01 -5.78
C PHE A 144 -7.41 -0.66 -4.93
N LEU A 145 -8.12 0.12 -4.13
CA LEU A 145 -9.20 -0.39 -3.28
C LEU A 145 -10.34 -1.02 -4.11
N ASN A 146 -10.62 -0.48 -5.29
CA ASN A 146 -11.62 -1.05 -6.18
C ASN A 146 -11.15 -2.39 -6.78
N LEU A 147 -9.90 -2.49 -7.20
CA LEU A 147 -9.32 -3.75 -7.69
C LEU A 147 -9.28 -4.81 -6.57
N LEU A 148 -8.87 -4.41 -5.38
CA LEU A 148 -8.84 -5.29 -4.21
C LEU A 148 -10.22 -5.88 -3.89
N ILE A 149 -11.25 -5.05 -3.78
CA ILE A 149 -12.59 -5.55 -3.47
C ILE A 149 -13.19 -6.38 -4.61
N LEU A 150 -12.87 -6.06 -5.87
CA LEU A 150 -13.28 -6.87 -7.03
C LEU A 150 -12.61 -8.25 -7.03
N GLY A 151 -11.33 -8.34 -6.71
CA GLY A 151 -10.62 -9.62 -6.54
C GLY A 151 -11.30 -10.48 -5.49
N LEU A 152 -11.52 -9.91 -4.31
CA LEU A 152 -12.19 -10.59 -3.21
C LEU A 152 -13.64 -11.03 -3.55
N GLU A 153 -14.39 -10.24 -4.33
CA GLU A 153 -15.75 -10.58 -4.75
C GLU A 153 -15.80 -11.68 -5.82
N ASN A 154 -14.81 -11.74 -6.71
CA ASN A 154 -14.81 -12.65 -7.87
C ASN A 154 -14.10 -13.98 -7.58
N SER A 155 -12.96 -13.95 -6.91
CA SER A 155 -12.10 -15.12 -6.68
C SER A 155 -11.92 -15.47 -5.21
N ASN A 156 -12.38 -14.61 -4.30
CA ASN A 156 -12.13 -14.71 -2.87
C ASN A 156 -10.63 -14.69 -2.53
N ASP A 157 -9.84 -13.97 -3.33
CA ASP A 157 -8.40 -13.90 -3.28
C ASP A 157 -7.92 -12.48 -3.60
N PHE A 158 -6.65 -12.20 -3.34
CA PHE A 158 -6.04 -10.94 -3.72
C PHE A 158 -5.80 -10.89 -5.23
N PHE A 159 -6.17 -9.79 -5.88
CA PHE A 159 -6.07 -9.69 -7.34
C PHE A 159 -4.64 -9.78 -7.88
N TRP A 160 -3.63 -9.48 -7.07
CA TRP A 160 -2.20 -9.60 -7.45
C TRP A 160 -1.66 -11.03 -7.34
N GLU A 161 -2.41 -11.96 -6.73
CA GLU A 161 -2.08 -13.40 -6.65
C GLU A 161 -2.73 -14.19 -7.78
N ALA A 162 -3.60 -13.57 -8.59
CA ALA A 162 -4.25 -14.23 -9.71
C ALA A 162 -3.23 -14.63 -10.80
N ASP A 163 -3.38 -15.84 -11.36
CA ASP A 163 -2.48 -16.38 -12.40
C ASP A 163 -2.39 -15.50 -13.66
N ASP A 164 -3.42 -14.71 -13.94
CA ASP A 164 -3.53 -13.80 -15.08
C ASP A 164 -3.23 -12.33 -14.71
N PHE A 165 -2.80 -12.08 -13.48
CA PHE A 165 -2.44 -10.73 -13.06
C PHE A 165 -1.31 -10.17 -13.92
N THR A 166 -1.55 -8.99 -14.45
CA THR A 166 -0.56 -8.21 -15.18
C THR A 166 -0.48 -6.81 -14.56
N PRO A 167 0.67 -6.41 -14.02
CA PRO A 167 0.84 -5.07 -13.48
C PRO A 167 0.58 -4.01 -14.56
N ILE A 168 0.06 -2.86 -14.16
CA ILE A 168 -0.21 -1.74 -15.08
C ILE A 168 1.07 -1.32 -15.81
N LYS A 169 2.16 -1.30 -15.10
CA LYS A 169 3.54 -1.06 -15.57
C LYS A 169 4.52 -1.50 -14.50
N MET A 170 5.79 -1.59 -14.86
CA MET A 170 6.86 -1.57 -13.86
C MET A 170 7.13 -0.10 -13.48
N ALA A 171 7.40 0.15 -12.22
CA ALA A 171 7.72 1.49 -11.78
C ALA A 171 8.98 1.98 -12.52
N PHE A 172 8.93 3.15 -13.12
CA PHE A 172 10.05 3.82 -13.82
C PHE A 172 10.48 3.25 -15.18
N ASN A 173 9.61 2.55 -15.90
CA ASN A 173 9.76 2.33 -17.35
C ASN A 173 9.02 3.37 -18.17
#